data_32b03525e40beb900f2aa8d70b243c5b
#
_entry.id   32b03525e40beb900f2aa8d70b243c5b
#
_cell.length_a   1.000
_cell.length_b   1.000
_cell.length_c   1.000
_cell.angle_alpha   90.00
_cell.angle_beta   90.00
_cell.angle_gamma   90.00
#
_symmetry.space_group_name_H-M   'P 1'
#
loop_
_entity.id
_entity.type
_entity.pdbx_description
1 polymer ?
#
loop_
_entity_poly.entity_id
_entity_poly.type
_entity_poly.pdbx_seq_one_letter_code
_entity_poly.pdbx_strand_id
1 'polypeptide(L)'
;MHIMTRKLFLAVAVAMISFAGMPAIAGDSTVMVGGEAMYPAKDIVDNAVNSADHTTLVEAVKAAGLVETLKGPGPFTVFAPTNDAFENLPDGTVAMLLEPENKEGLVKVLTYHVVPGRLTFDALAEQIKAGNGKAQLKTASGGMLTVMMNGPHNIVVKDEKGNVADISTYDVMQSNGVIQVIDTVLLPN
;
A
#
# COMPACT_ATOMS: atom_id res chain seq x y z
N MET A 1 -23.33 27.45 84.12
CA MET A 1 -22.20 27.96 83.34
C MET A 1 -21.92 26.90 82.25
N HIS A 2 -22.58 27.07 81.08
CA HIS A 2 -22.53 26.13 79.96
C HIS A 2 -21.77 26.78 78.84
N ILE A 3 -20.66 26.17 78.50
CA ILE A 3 -19.83 26.59 77.36
C ILE A 3 -20.24 25.78 76.15
N MET A 4 -20.92 26.42 75.19
CA MET A 4 -21.29 25.83 73.92
C MET A 4 -20.10 25.88 72.94
N THR A 5 -19.57 24.71 72.65
CA THR A 5 -18.53 24.55 71.63
C THR A 5 -19.17 24.44 70.23
N ARG A 6 -19.03 25.44 69.37
CA ARG A 6 -19.43 25.44 67.94
C ARG A 6 -18.45 24.62 67.15
N LYS A 7 -18.87 23.52 66.62
CA LYS A 7 -18.14 22.77 65.62
C LYS A 7 -18.30 23.41 64.23
N LEU A 8 -17.21 23.91 63.69
CA LEU A 8 -17.12 24.49 62.36
C LEU A 8 -16.93 23.31 61.34
N PHE A 9 -17.95 23.02 60.54
CA PHE A 9 -17.82 22.09 59.43
C PHE A 9 -17.21 22.82 58.25
N LEU A 10 -15.97 22.45 57.91
CA LEU A 10 -15.29 22.91 56.70
C LEU A 10 -15.73 21.97 55.55
N ALA A 11 -16.61 22.46 54.66
CA ALA A 11 -16.97 21.77 53.44
C ALA A 11 -15.86 21.91 52.40
N VAL A 12 -15.15 20.80 52.16
CA VAL A 12 -14.19 20.71 51.05
C VAL A 12 -14.99 20.42 49.77
N ALA A 13 -15.14 21.41 48.91
CA ALA A 13 -15.68 21.24 47.58
C ALA A 13 -14.58 20.64 46.69
N VAL A 14 -14.71 19.34 46.39
CA VAL A 14 -13.88 18.70 45.38
C VAL A 14 -14.40 19.12 44.01
N ALA A 15 -13.70 20.01 43.32
CA ALA A 15 -13.94 20.35 41.94
C ALA A 15 -13.49 19.15 41.06
N MET A 16 -14.46 18.40 40.53
CA MET A 16 -14.19 17.44 39.48
C MET A 16 -13.86 18.19 38.20
N ILE A 17 -12.56 18.24 37.86
CA ILE A 17 -12.11 18.66 36.54
C ILE A 17 -12.44 17.54 35.58
N SER A 18 -13.53 17.69 34.83
CA SER A 18 -13.85 16.85 33.69
C SER A 18 -12.77 17.05 32.63
N PHE A 19 -11.85 16.10 32.52
CA PHE A 19 -10.93 16.02 31.40
C PHE A 19 -11.77 15.67 30.17
N ALA A 20 -12.20 16.69 29.43
CA ALA A 20 -12.76 16.50 28.10
C ALA A 20 -11.65 15.86 27.24
N GLY A 21 -11.85 14.59 26.92
CA GLY A 21 -10.95 13.87 26.03
C GLY A 21 -10.82 14.65 24.72
N MET A 22 -9.63 15.19 24.45
CA MET A 22 -9.27 15.67 23.12
C MET A 22 -9.44 14.49 22.18
N PRO A 23 -10.17 14.64 21.04
CA PRO A 23 -10.14 13.63 20.02
C PRO A 23 -8.66 13.44 19.63
N ALA A 24 -8.14 12.23 19.76
CA ALA A 24 -6.87 11.88 19.15
C ALA A 24 -7.05 12.13 17.65
N ILE A 25 -6.44 13.18 17.14
CA ILE A 25 -6.24 13.33 15.71
C ILE A 25 -5.33 12.17 15.35
N ALA A 26 -5.91 11.09 14.83
CA ALA A 26 -5.15 10.08 14.12
C ALA A 26 -4.46 10.85 12.99
N GLY A 27 -3.18 11.18 13.17
CA GLY A 27 -2.40 11.83 12.15
C GLY A 27 -2.45 10.93 10.92
N ASP A 28 -3.00 11.42 9.81
CA ASP A 28 -2.87 10.80 8.51
C ASP A 28 -1.36 10.64 8.27
N SER A 29 -0.84 9.43 8.52
CA SER A 29 0.56 9.13 8.30
C SER A 29 0.80 9.07 6.80
N THR A 30 1.16 10.20 6.23
CA THR A 30 1.55 10.29 4.82
C THR A 30 2.91 9.61 4.65
N VAL A 31 3.02 8.77 3.63
CA VAL A 31 4.28 8.16 3.19
C VAL A 31 4.79 8.96 2.00
N MET A 32 6.08 9.27 1.97
CA MET A 32 6.70 9.94 0.83
C MET A 32 7.09 8.91 -0.22
N VAL A 33 6.67 9.11 -1.47
CA VAL A 33 7.02 8.26 -2.61
C VAL A 33 7.30 9.14 -3.82
N GLY A 34 8.49 9.01 -4.40
CA GLY A 34 8.91 9.83 -5.53
C GLY A 34 8.93 11.34 -5.23
N GLY A 35 9.32 11.70 -3.98
CA GLY A 35 9.38 13.09 -3.54
C GLY A 35 8.04 13.72 -3.17
N GLU A 36 6.93 13.01 -3.31
CA GLU A 36 5.58 13.51 -3.04
C GLU A 36 4.90 12.76 -1.90
N ALA A 37 4.05 13.48 -1.15
CA ALA A 37 3.28 12.89 -0.06
C ALA A 37 2.07 12.11 -0.59
N MET A 38 1.95 10.85 -0.16
CA MET A 38 0.81 9.99 -0.45
C MET A 38 -0.22 10.10 0.66
N TYR A 39 -1.44 10.46 0.31
CA TYR A 39 -2.51 10.72 1.28
C TYR A 39 -3.46 9.53 1.37
N PRO A 40 -3.67 8.94 2.56
CA PRO A 40 -4.58 7.81 2.75
C PRO A 40 -6.04 8.10 2.35
N ALA A 41 -6.44 9.37 2.33
CA ALA A 41 -7.77 9.79 1.90
C ALA A 41 -7.98 9.76 0.37
N LYS A 42 -6.90 9.72 -0.41
CA LYS A 42 -6.95 9.61 -1.87
C LYS A 42 -6.94 8.15 -2.32
N ASP A 43 -7.46 7.88 -3.51
CA ASP A 43 -7.34 6.55 -4.12
C ASP A 43 -5.93 6.28 -4.70
N ILE A 44 -5.71 5.04 -5.11
CA ILE A 44 -4.43 4.56 -5.66
C ILE A 44 -3.98 5.41 -6.85
N VAL A 45 -4.88 5.75 -7.77
CA VAL A 45 -4.55 6.50 -8.99
C VAL A 45 -4.25 7.96 -8.66
N ASP A 46 -5.09 8.60 -7.84
CA ASP A 46 -4.96 10.01 -7.47
C ASP A 46 -3.67 10.29 -6.66
N ASN A 47 -3.12 9.30 -6.00
CA ASN A 47 -1.80 9.39 -5.39
C ASN A 47 -0.67 9.07 -6.39
N ALA A 48 -0.79 7.97 -7.14
CA ALA A 48 0.27 7.53 -8.05
C ALA A 48 0.64 8.57 -9.12
N VAL A 49 -0.34 9.35 -9.62
CA VAL A 49 -0.11 10.39 -10.63
C VAL A 49 0.79 11.53 -10.14
N ASN A 50 0.94 11.70 -8.83
CA ASN A 50 1.82 12.72 -8.25
C ASN A 50 3.24 12.22 -8.02
N SER A 51 3.47 10.91 -8.04
CA SER A 51 4.79 10.30 -7.79
C SER A 51 5.70 10.46 -9.01
N ALA A 52 6.86 11.09 -8.83
CA ALA A 52 7.87 11.19 -9.89
C ALA A 52 8.48 9.81 -10.23
N ASP A 53 8.46 8.86 -9.30
CA ASP A 53 9.04 7.52 -9.48
C ASP A 53 8.11 6.54 -10.21
N HIS A 54 6.85 6.92 -10.51
CA HIS A 54 5.84 6.03 -11.10
C HIS A 54 5.22 6.58 -12.38
N THR A 55 5.89 7.51 -13.07
CA THR A 55 5.37 8.12 -14.30
C THR A 55 5.12 7.09 -15.40
N THR A 56 6.05 6.15 -15.60
CA THR A 56 5.92 5.07 -16.59
C THR A 56 4.74 4.14 -16.24
N LEU A 57 4.56 3.79 -14.97
CA LEU A 57 3.43 2.98 -14.52
C LEU A 57 2.09 3.69 -14.78
N VAL A 58 2.01 4.99 -14.50
CA VAL A 58 0.80 5.79 -14.70
C VAL A 58 0.46 5.87 -16.20
N GLU A 59 1.44 6.05 -17.07
CA GLU A 59 1.25 6.03 -18.53
C GLU A 59 0.75 4.66 -19.01
N ALA A 60 1.35 3.58 -18.52
CA ALA A 60 0.92 2.22 -18.81
C ALA A 60 -0.54 1.95 -18.37
N VAL A 61 -0.92 2.39 -17.18
CA VAL A 61 -2.30 2.24 -16.67
C VAL A 61 -3.30 3.02 -17.52
N LYS A 62 -2.94 4.22 -17.98
CA LYS A 62 -3.76 5.03 -18.91
C LYS A 62 -3.89 4.35 -20.27
N ALA A 63 -2.79 3.89 -20.86
CA ALA A 63 -2.77 3.20 -22.15
C ALA A 63 -3.59 1.90 -22.12
N ALA A 64 -3.52 1.15 -21.01
CA ALA A 64 -4.32 -0.05 -20.81
C ALA A 64 -5.82 0.24 -20.61
N GLY A 65 -6.20 1.46 -20.23
CA GLY A 65 -7.58 1.84 -19.89
C GLY A 65 -8.03 1.32 -18.51
N LEU A 66 -7.08 1.10 -17.59
CA LEU A 66 -7.34 0.55 -16.26
C LEU A 66 -7.58 1.60 -15.17
N VAL A 67 -7.57 2.88 -15.52
CA VAL A 67 -7.74 3.99 -14.56
C VAL A 67 -9.00 3.82 -13.75
N GLU A 68 -10.17 3.66 -14.40
CA GLU A 68 -11.46 3.52 -13.71
C GLU A 68 -11.54 2.23 -12.89
N THR A 69 -10.89 1.16 -13.34
CA THR A 69 -10.83 -0.11 -12.59
C THR A 69 -10.07 0.06 -11.29
N LEU A 70 -8.91 0.76 -11.32
CA LEU A 70 -8.10 1.02 -10.13
C LEU A 70 -8.65 2.11 -9.22
N LYS A 71 -9.55 2.96 -9.71
CA LYS A 71 -10.36 3.90 -8.92
C LYS A 71 -11.58 3.24 -8.27
N GLY A 72 -11.88 2.02 -8.64
CA GLY A 72 -13.01 1.25 -8.11
C GLY A 72 -12.92 0.99 -6.60
N PRO A 73 -13.99 0.43 -6.02
CA PRO A 73 -14.16 0.28 -4.59
C PRO A 73 -13.38 -0.91 -4.03
N GLY A 74 -12.08 -1.01 -4.19
CA GLY A 74 -11.21 -2.07 -3.65
C GLY A 74 -11.81 -2.92 -2.50
N PRO A 75 -11.03 -3.38 -1.55
CA PRO A 75 -9.60 -3.06 -1.39
C PRO A 75 -8.70 -3.81 -2.38
N PHE A 76 -7.66 -3.10 -2.82
CA PHE A 76 -6.61 -3.65 -3.67
C PHE A 76 -5.24 -3.54 -3.00
N THR A 77 -4.36 -4.48 -3.31
CA THR A 77 -2.93 -4.34 -3.09
C THR A 77 -2.26 -4.20 -4.45
N VAL A 78 -1.56 -3.11 -4.67
CA VAL A 78 -0.84 -2.86 -5.92
C VAL A 78 0.65 -2.94 -5.64
N PHE A 79 1.33 -3.88 -6.28
CA PHE A 79 2.78 -3.90 -6.34
C PHE A 79 3.22 -2.95 -7.45
N ALA A 80 3.65 -1.74 -7.07
CA ALA A 80 3.93 -0.65 -8.00
C ALA A 80 5.42 -0.60 -8.36
N PRO A 81 5.82 -1.01 -9.58
CA PRO A 81 7.18 -0.89 -10.03
C PRO A 81 7.56 0.57 -10.30
N THR A 82 8.76 0.96 -9.87
CA THR A 82 9.33 2.28 -10.12
C THR A 82 9.73 2.45 -11.60
N ASN A 83 10.02 3.68 -12.03
CA ASN A 83 10.57 3.94 -13.37
C ASN A 83 11.84 3.12 -13.62
N ASP A 84 12.74 3.05 -12.62
CA ASP A 84 13.98 2.24 -12.69
C ASP A 84 13.66 0.75 -12.91
N ALA A 85 12.58 0.24 -12.31
CA ALA A 85 12.14 -1.14 -12.55
C ALA A 85 11.76 -1.39 -14.01
N PHE A 86 11.17 -0.42 -14.68
CA PHE A 86 10.87 -0.49 -16.11
C PHE A 86 12.12 -0.34 -16.97
N GLU A 87 13.07 0.49 -16.57
CA GLU A 87 14.36 0.67 -17.28
C GLU A 87 15.22 -0.60 -17.24
N ASN A 88 15.06 -1.43 -16.19
CA ASN A 88 15.74 -2.72 -16.06
C ASN A 88 15.16 -3.83 -16.97
N LEU A 89 14.03 -3.60 -17.65
CA LEU A 89 13.54 -4.51 -18.66
C LEU A 89 14.42 -4.48 -19.92
N PRO A 90 14.46 -5.58 -20.70
CA PRO A 90 15.17 -5.59 -21.97
C PRO A 90 14.76 -4.44 -22.87
N ASP A 91 15.74 -3.86 -23.58
CA ASP A 91 15.52 -2.73 -24.48
C ASP A 91 14.32 -2.93 -25.41
N GLY A 92 13.46 -1.92 -25.48
CA GLY A 92 12.26 -1.94 -26.32
C GLY A 92 11.05 -2.66 -25.72
N THR A 93 11.18 -3.37 -24.59
CA THR A 93 10.06 -4.09 -23.97
C THR A 93 8.95 -3.14 -23.53
N VAL A 94 9.29 -2.03 -22.91
CA VAL A 94 8.31 -1.01 -22.47
C VAL A 94 7.61 -0.39 -23.67
N ALA A 95 8.36 0.00 -24.69
CA ALA A 95 7.79 0.59 -25.92
C ALA A 95 6.82 -0.40 -26.59
N MET A 96 7.23 -1.66 -26.71
CA MET A 96 6.38 -2.72 -27.28
C MET A 96 5.10 -2.94 -26.47
N LEU A 97 5.18 -2.94 -25.13
CA LEU A 97 4.00 -3.09 -24.25
C LEU A 97 3.02 -1.92 -24.35
N LEU A 98 3.53 -0.72 -24.63
CA LEU A 98 2.71 0.49 -24.78
C LEU A 98 2.07 0.65 -26.17
N GLU A 99 2.45 -0.20 -27.14
CA GLU A 99 1.83 -0.20 -28.46
C GLU A 99 0.36 -0.63 -28.37
N PRO A 100 -0.56 0.02 -29.12
CA PRO A 100 -1.99 -0.32 -29.10
C PRO A 100 -2.27 -1.78 -29.44
N GLU A 101 -1.44 -2.40 -30.27
CA GLU A 101 -1.54 -3.79 -30.69
C GLU A 101 -1.25 -4.77 -29.55
N ASN A 102 -0.48 -4.35 -28.55
CA ASN A 102 -0.08 -5.13 -27.38
C ASN A 102 -0.90 -4.81 -26.13
N LYS A 103 -2.00 -4.09 -26.26
CA LYS A 103 -2.85 -3.66 -25.14
C LYS A 103 -3.30 -4.81 -24.23
N GLU A 104 -3.64 -5.95 -24.79
CA GLU A 104 -4.05 -7.12 -24.00
C GLU A 104 -2.90 -7.64 -23.13
N GLY A 105 -1.69 -7.69 -23.67
CA GLY A 105 -0.47 -8.02 -22.93
C GLY A 105 -0.19 -7.03 -21.80
N LEU A 106 -0.33 -5.74 -22.11
CA LEU A 106 -0.18 -4.68 -21.09
C LEU A 106 -1.20 -4.82 -19.96
N VAL A 107 -2.48 -5.04 -20.28
CA VAL A 107 -3.54 -5.27 -19.29
C VAL A 107 -3.21 -6.50 -18.44
N LYS A 108 -2.73 -7.60 -19.05
CA LYS A 108 -2.33 -8.81 -18.33
C LYS A 108 -1.18 -8.52 -17.35
N VAL A 109 -0.14 -7.81 -17.78
CA VAL A 109 0.99 -7.45 -16.93
C VAL A 109 0.54 -6.53 -15.79
N LEU A 110 -0.23 -5.48 -16.05
CA LEU A 110 -0.68 -4.55 -15.03
C LEU A 110 -1.62 -5.20 -14.02
N THR A 111 -2.56 -6.03 -14.46
CA THR A 111 -3.46 -6.77 -13.56
C THR A 111 -2.75 -7.89 -12.80
N TYR A 112 -1.59 -8.35 -13.28
CA TYR A 112 -0.71 -9.27 -12.55
C TYR A 112 -0.05 -8.60 -11.33
N HIS A 113 0.13 -7.28 -11.36
CA HIS A 113 0.64 -6.50 -10.23
C HIS A 113 -0.45 -6.15 -9.20
N VAL A 114 -1.70 -6.48 -9.46
CA VAL A 114 -2.84 -6.17 -8.58
C VAL A 114 -3.33 -7.44 -7.91
N VAL A 115 -3.38 -7.42 -6.59
CA VAL A 115 -3.93 -8.51 -5.76
C VAL A 115 -5.19 -8.00 -5.06
N PRO A 116 -6.32 -8.70 -5.16
CA PRO A 116 -7.51 -8.36 -4.38
C PRO A 116 -7.25 -8.47 -2.88
N GLY A 117 -7.72 -7.49 -2.12
CA GLY A 117 -7.49 -7.41 -0.67
C GLY A 117 -6.45 -6.34 -0.30
N ARG A 118 -6.45 -5.96 0.99
CA ARG A 118 -5.47 -5.02 1.56
C ARG A 118 -4.40 -5.82 2.30
N LEU A 119 -3.25 -6.01 1.68
CA LEU A 119 -2.14 -6.78 2.21
C LEU A 119 -1.03 -5.83 2.65
N THR A 120 -1.05 -5.47 3.92
CA THR A 120 0.03 -4.71 4.57
C THR A 120 1.23 -5.61 4.82
N PHE A 121 2.37 -5.01 5.22
CA PHE A 121 3.56 -5.77 5.63
C PHE A 121 3.22 -6.86 6.66
N ASP A 122 2.48 -6.50 7.71
CA ASP A 122 2.10 -7.45 8.76
C ASP A 122 1.22 -8.59 8.22
N ALA A 123 0.24 -8.26 7.37
CA ALA A 123 -0.63 -9.27 6.74
C ALA A 123 0.16 -10.22 5.82
N LEU A 124 1.12 -9.69 5.06
CA LEU A 124 2.02 -10.50 4.23
C LEU A 124 2.93 -11.38 5.09
N ALA A 125 3.54 -10.82 6.15
CA ALA A 125 4.41 -11.55 7.06
C ALA A 125 3.68 -12.69 7.80
N GLU A 126 2.44 -12.46 8.23
CA GLU A 126 1.60 -13.50 8.83
C GLU A 126 1.30 -14.64 7.85
N GLN A 127 0.93 -14.31 6.60
CA GLN A 127 0.69 -15.31 5.57
C GLN A 127 1.95 -16.11 5.23
N ILE A 128 3.11 -15.45 5.14
CA ILE A 128 4.40 -16.10 4.90
C ILE A 128 4.73 -17.06 6.05
N LYS A 129 4.53 -16.62 7.29
CA LYS A 129 4.73 -17.45 8.48
C LYS A 129 3.81 -18.67 8.50
N ALA A 130 2.53 -18.47 8.22
CA ALA A 130 1.55 -19.56 8.13
C ALA A 130 1.87 -20.56 7.01
N GLY A 131 2.45 -20.07 5.91
CA GLY A 131 2.87 -20.87 4.76
C GLY A 131 4.28 -21.45 4.83
N ASN A 132 4.87 -21.57 6.04
CA ASN A 132 6.21 -22.11 6.26
C ASN A 132 7.32 -21.38 5.48
N GLY A 133 7.30 -20.06 5.50
CA GLY A 133 8.32 -19.18 4.91
C GLY A 133 7.98 -18.65 3.54
N LYS A 134 6.82 -18.98 2.97
CA LYS A 134 6.30 -18.45 1.71
C LYS A 134 4.78 -18.41 1.69
N ALA A 135 4.22 -17.43 0.98
CA ALA A 135 2.79 -17.39 0.70
C ALA A 135 2.54 -17.18 -0.79
N GLN A 136 1.41 -17.67 -1.28
CA GLN A 136 0.98 -17.47 -2.66
C GLN A 136 -0.18 -16.50 -2.70
N LEU A 137 -0.08 -15.50 -3.56
CA LEU A 137 -1.09 -14.47 -3.76
C LEU A 137 -1.68 -14.64 -5.17
N LYS A 138 -3.00 -14.75 -5.25
CA LYS A 138 -3.68 -14.79 -6.54
C LYS A 138 -3.89 -13.35 -7.03
N THR A 139 -3.40 -13.05 -8.22
CA THR A 139 -3.50 -11.73 -8.84
C THR A 139 -4.83 -11.53 -9.56
N ALA A 140 -5.16 -10.29 -9.91
CA ALA A 140 -6.36 -9.96 -10.68
C ALA A 140 -6.31 -10.51 -12.12
N SER A 141 -5.12 -10.76 -12.68
CA SER A 141 -4.96 -11.44 -13.97
C SER A 141 -5.22 -12.95 -13.89
N GLY A 142 -5.34 -13.51 -12.68
CA GLY A 142 -5.49 -14.94 -12.43
C GLY A 142 -4.19 -15.71 -12.19
N GLY A 143 -3.04 -15.09 -12.44
CA GLY A 143 -1.72 -15.67 -12.15
C GLY A 143 -1.36 -15.61 -10.65
N MET A 144 -0.22 -16.19 -10.29
CA MET A 144 0.21 -16.34 -8.91
C MET A 144 1.52 -15.60 -8.64
N LEU A 145 1.57 -14.84 -7.55
CA LEU A 145 2.79 -14.30 -6.99
C LEU A 145 3.18 -15.11 -5.75
N THR A 146 4.46 -15.31 -5.55
CA THR A 146 4.97 -15.92 -4.32
C THR A 146 5.72 -14.88 -3.51
N VAL A 147 5.28 -14.64 -2.28
CA VAL A 147 5.95 -13.73 -1.34
C VAL A 147 6.73 -14.53 -0.29
N MET A 148 7.91 -14.04 0.05
CA MET A 148 8.83 -14.68 1.00
C MET A 148 9.55 -13.61 1.83
N MET A 149 9.96 -13.96 3.06
CA MET A 149 10.85 -13.10 3.82
C MET A 149 12.28 -13.16 3.24
N ASN A 150 12.89 -11.99 3.09
CA ASN A 150 14.30 -11.80 2.78
C ASN A 150 14.95 -11.08 3.96
N GLY A 151 15.29 -11.84 5.01
CA GLY A 151 15.71 -11.26 6.29
C GLY A 151 14.54 -10.95 7.23
N PRO A 152 14.79 -10.27 8.35
CA PRO A 152 13.77 -10.07 9.40
C PRO A 152 12.69 -9.04 9.07
N HIS A 153 12.96 -8.13 8.14
CA HIS A 153 12.10 -6.98 7.85
C HIS A 153 11.84 -6.72 6.36
N ASN A 154 12.35 -7.58 5.47
CA ASN A 154 12.15 -7.42 4.04
C ASN A 154 11.32 -8.56 3.48
N ILE A 155 10.41 -8.23 2.58
CA ILE A 155 9.62 -9.18 1.80
C ILE A 155 10.01 -9.03 0.34
N VAL A 156 10.23 -10.16 -0.31
CA VAL A 156 10.42 -10.25 -1.75
C VAL A 156 9.21 -10.88 -2.40
N VAL A 157 8.93 -10.44 -3.61
CA VAL A 157 7.84 -10.95 -4.45
C VAL A 157 8.45 -11.65 -5.65
N LYS A 158 8.12 -12.92 -5.83
CA LYS A 158 8.58 -13.73 -6.95
C LYS A 158 7.42 -13.99 -7.92
N ASP A 159 7.67 -13.74 -9.20
CA ASP A 159 6.72 -14.03 -10.28
C ASP A 159 6.80 -15.48 -10.78
N GLU A 160 5.93 -15.83 -11.73
CA GLU A 160 5.90 -17.17 -12.34
C GLU A 160 7.09 -17.47 -13.25
N LYS A 161 7.78 -16.45 -13.76
CA LYS A 161 9.01 -16.59 -14.57
C LYS A 161 10.25 -16.76 -13.72
N GLY A 162 10.14 -16.54 -12.42
CA GLY A 162 11.24 -16.66 -11.47
C GLY A 162 11.95 -15.36 -11.15
N ASN A 163 11.51 -14.22 -11.70
CA ASN A 163 12.02 -12.90 -11.33
C ASN A 163 11.63 -12.60 -9.89
N VAL A 164 12.49 -11.88 -9.19
CA VAL A 164 12.30 -11.49 -7.79
C VAL A 164 12.36 -9.98 -7.70
N ALA A 165 11.36 -9.38 -7.09
CA ALA A 165 11.27 -7.96 -6.78
C ALA A 165 11.40 -7.75 -5.27
N ASP A 166 12.22 -6.80 -4.86
CA ASP A 166 12.25 -6.32 -3.48
C ASP A 166 11.20 -5.22 -3.28
N ILE A 167 10.55 -5.21 -2.11
CA ILE A 167 9.66 -4.12 -1.74
C ILE A 167 10.49 -3.02 -1.08
N SER A 168 10.60 -1.88 -1.75
CA SER A 168 11.40 -0.73 -1.31
C SER A 168 10.65 0.20 -0.36
N THR A 169 9.33 0.35 -0.53
CA THR A 169 8.46 1.13 0.35
C THR A 169 7.19 0.35 0.63
N TYR A 170 6.93 0.14 1.93
CA TYR A 170 5.79 -0.61 2.43
C TYR A 170 4.61 0.28 2.78
N ASP A 171 3.43 -0.29 2.69
CA ASP A 171 2.21 0.20 3.33
C ASP A 171 1.85 1.66 2.99
N VAL A 172 2.00 2.01 1.71
CA VAL A 172 1.49 3.29 1.20
C VAL A 172 -0.03 3.20 1.15
N MET A 173 -0.69 3.63 2.24
CA MET A 173 -2.12 3.47 2.43
C MET A 173 -2.93 4.37 1.51
N GLN A 174 -4.02 3.83 0.97
CA GLN A 174 -4.96 4.51 0.08
C GLN A 174 -6.39 4.27 0.54
N SER A 175 -7.33 5.12 0.13
CA SER A 175 -8.75 4.95 0.48
C SER A 175 -9.30 3.61 -0.03
N ASN A 176 -8.90 3.19 -1.22
CA ASN A 176 -9.36 1.94 -1.85
C ASN A 176 -8.30 0.81 -1.88
N GLY A 177 -7.20 0.93 -1.12
CA GLY A 177 -6.20 -0.14 -1.10
C GLY A 177 -4.91 0.20 -0.38
N VAL A 178 -3.84 -0.47 -0.77
CA VAL A 178 -2.46 -0.24 -0.34
C VAL A 178 -1.52 -0.43 -1.52
N ILE A 179 -0.50 0.42 -1.61
CA ILE A 179 0.59 0.28 -2.57
C ILE A 179 1.82 -0.27 -1.84
N GLN A 180 2.46 -1.25 -2.45
CA GLN A 180 3.77 -1.79 -2.09
C GLN A 180 4.71 -1.46 -3.25
N VAL A 181 5.67 -0.57 -3.05
CA VAL A 181 6.59 -0.12 -4.11
C VAL A 181 7.66 -1.18 -4.33
N ILE A 182 7.86 -1.59 -5.57
CA ILE A 182 8.83 -2.63 -5.95
C ILE A 182 9.86 -2.12 -6.96
N ASP A 183 11.04 -2.74 -6.95
CA ASP A 183 12.20 -2.39 -7.79
C ASP A 183 12.29 -3.19 -9.10
N THR A 184 11.39 -4.11 -9.33
CA THR A 184 11.41 -5.00 -10.50
C THR A 184 9.98 -5.22 -11.01
N VAL A 185 9.80 -5.19 -12.34
CA VAL A 185 8.51 -5.47 -12.98
C VAL A 185 8.24 -6.99 -12.95
N LEU A 186 7.07 -7.37 -12.46
CA LEU A 186 6.64 -8.77 -12.39
C LEU A 186 5.99 -9.18 -13.72
N LEU A 187 6.38 -10.33 -14.24
CA LEU A 187 5.93 -10.82 -15.52
C LEU A 187 5.13 -12.13 -15.38
N PRO A 188 3.89 -12.16 -15.88
CA PRO A 188 3.11 -13.42 -15.94
C PRO A 188 3.68 -14.36 -16.99
N ASN A 189 3.33 -15.64 -16.88
CA ASN A 189 3.58 -16.64 -17.91
C ASN A 189 2.74 -16.42 -19.17
#